data_c7376c8cabe4ec1292938fc9d2c0d6e1
#
_entry.id   c7376c8cabe4ec1292938fc9d2c0d6e1
#
_cell.length_a   1.000
_cell.length_b   1.000
_cell.length_c   1.000
_cell.angle_alpha   90.00
_cell.angle_beta   90.00
_cell.angle_gamma   90.00
#
_symmetry.space_group_name_H-M   'P 1'
#
loop_
_entity.id
_entity.type
_entity.pdbx_description
1 polymer ?
#
loop_
_entity_poly.entity_id
_entity_poly.type
_entity_poly.pdbx_seq_one_letter_code
_entity_poly.pdbx_strand_id
1 'polypeptide(L)'
;MFINEKIKNLPITPYLEQICQTLKNSPSRSLVLTAQTAAGKSTAVPLALLENFNGKILMLEPRRLATVALAERISSLIGEKPGETVGYTL
;
A
#
# COMPACT_ATOMS: atom_id res chain seq x y z
N MET A 1 6.28 12.77 0.32
CA MET A 1 5.60 11.81 -0.56
C MET A 1 6.23 10.45 -0.46
N PHE A 2 5.41 9.42 -0.40
CA PHE A 2 5.90 8.05 -0.35
C PHE A 2 6.17 7.47 -1.74
N ILE A 3 5.63 8.10 -2.79
CA ILE A 3 5.89 7.68 -4.17
C ILE A 3 7.29 8.17 -4.54
N ASN A 4 8.20 7.24 -4.76
CA ASN A 4 9.60 7.53 -5.05
C ASN A 4 10.12 6.63 -6.17
N GLU A 5 11.42 6.73 -6.46
CA GLU A 5 12.05 5.98 -7.54
C GLU A 5 11.88 4.46 -7.40
N LYS A 6 11.78 3.96 -6.15
CA LYS A 6 11.68 2.52 -5.90
C LYS A 6 10.33 1.94 -6.32
N ILE A 7 9.26 2.74 -6.27
CA ILE A 7 7.91 2.27 -6.65
C ILE A 7 7.41 2.92 -7.94
N LYS A 8 8.11 3.91 -8.46
CA LYS A 8 7.72 4.64 -9.66
C LYS A 8 7.51 3.73 -10.87
N ASN A 9 8.32 2.69 -10.99
CA ASN A 9 8.29 1.79 -12.14
C ASN A 9 7.43 0.54 -11.94
N LEU A 10 6.72 0.43 -10.83
CA LEU A 10 5.81 -0.69 -10.62
C LEU A 10 4.61 -0.57 -11.56
N PRO A 11 4.10 -1.69 -12.08
CA PRO A 11 2.95 -1.63 -13.00
C PRO A 11 1.73 -0.94 -12.44
N ILE A 12 1.50 -0.98 -11.12
CA ILE A 12 0.34 -0.36 -10.48
C ILE A 12 0.47 1.16 -10.36
N THR A 13 1.68 1.70 -10.41
CA THR A 13 1.94 3.10 -10.10
C THR A 13 1.12 4.09 -10.93
N PRO A 14 0.95 3.91 -12.25
CA PRO A 14 0.14 4.84 -13.03
C PRO A 14 -1.33 4.91 -12.62
N TYR A 15 -1.81 3.91 -11.89
CA TYR A 15 -3.22 3.80 -11.50
C TYR A 15 -3.49 4.24 -10.06
N LEU A 16 -2.46 4.59 -9.29
CA LEU A 16 -2.63 4.89 -7.87
C LEU A 16 -3.55 6.08 -7.61
N GLU A 17 -3.42 7.13 -8.39
CA GLU A 17 -4.28 8.30 -8.24
C GLU A 17 -5.74 7.94 -8.54
N GLN A 18 -5.98 7.18 -9.61
CA GLN A 18 -7.31 6.74 -9.98
C GLN A 18 -7.93 5.86 -8.89
N ILE A 19 -7.14 4.98 -8.30
CA ILE A 19 -7.60 4.11 -7.21
C ILE A 19 -8.07 4.96 -6.04
N CYS A 20 -7.28 5.94 -5.64
CA CYS A 20 -7.63 6.81 -4.52
C CYS A 20 -8.87 7.65 -4.83
N GLN A 21 -8.97 8.20 -6.03
CA GLN A 21 -10.14 9.00 -6.43
C GLN A 21 -11.41 8.16 -6.50
N THR A 22 -11.30 6.95 -7.04
CA THR A 22 -12.44 6.03 -7.09
C THR A 22 -12.96 5.73 -5.70
N LEU A 23 -12.04 5.48 -4.76
CA LEU A 23 -12.41 5.17 -3.39
C LEU A 23 -13.07 6.36 -2.70
N LYS A 24 -12.54 7.56 -2.89
CA LYS A 24 -13.11 8.81 -2.33
C LYS A 24 -14.52 9.08 -2.86
N ASN A 25 -14.77 8.77 -4.12
CA ASN A 25 -16.03 9.07 -4.78
C ASN A 25 -17.05 7.93 -4.69
N SER A 26 -16.65 6.77 -4.18
CA SER A 26 -17.56 5.64 -4.02
C SER A 26 -18.56 5.89 -2.89
N PRO A 27 -19.88 5.75 -3.14
CA PRO A 27 -20.87 5.90 -2.09
C PRO A 27 -20.69 4.91 -0.94
N SER A 28 -20.26 3.69 -1.27
CA SER A 28 -20.04 2.64 -0.26
C SER A 28 -18.65 2.69 0.35
N ARG A 29 -17.78 3.58 -0.14
CA ARG A 29 -16.39 3.67 0.29
C ARG A 29 -15.64 2.35 0.12
N SER A 30 -15.95 1.64 -0.96
CA SER A 30 -15.41 0.32 -1.25
C SER A 30 -14.93 0.23 -2.68
N LEU A 31 -13.89 -0.58 -2.89
CA LEU A 31 -13.31 -0.79 -4.20
C LEU A 31 -12.76 -2.21 -4.26
N VAL A 32 -13.03 -2.90 -5.36
CA VAL A 32 -12.37 -4.17 -5.66
C VAL A 32 -11.30 -3.90 -6.71
N LEU A 33 -10.07 -4.24 -6.37
CA LEU A 33 -8.92 -4.05 -7.26
C LEU A 33 -8.32 -5.41 -7.60
N THR A 34 -8.26 -5.69 -8.90
CA THR A 34 -7.56 -6.89 -9.37
C THR A 34 -6.33 -6.46 -10.16
N ALA A 35 -5.23 -7.14 -9.91
CA ALA A 35 -3.98 -6.88 -10.60
C ALA A 35 -3.16 -8.15 -10.61
N GLN A 36 -2.25 -8.23 -11.58
CA GLN A 36 -1.34 -9.36 -11.65
C GLN A 36 -0.40 -9.38 -10.44
N THR A 37 0.07 -10.57 -10.09
CA THR A 37 1.13 -10.73 -9.12
C THR A 37 2.35 -9.89 -9.55
N ALA A 38 3.02 -9.28 -8.60
CA ALA A 38 4.17 -8.40 -8.83
C ALA A 38 3.84 -7.04 -9.46
N ALA A 39 2.56 -6.67 -9.55
CA ALA A 39 2.18 -5.33 -9.99
C ALA A 39 2.49 -4.24 -8.96
N GLY A 40 2.78 -4.64 -7.71
CA GLY A 40 3.05 -3.71 -6.61
C GLY A 40 1.81 -3.35 -5.79
N LYS A 41 0.75 -4.12 -5.95
CA LYS A 41 -0.53 -3.85 -5.29
C LYS A 41 -0.39 -3.78 -3.77
N SER A 42 0.30 -4.74 -3.17
CA SER A 42 0.44 -4.81 -1.71
C SER A 42 1.46 -3.84 -1.15
N THR A 43 2.33 -3.28 -1.97
CA THR A 43 3.36 -2.33 -1.52
C THR A 43 2.99 -0.90 -1.84
N ALA A 44 2.61 -0.61 -3.08
CA ALA A 44 2.36 0.75 -3.52
C ALA A 44 0.98 1.29 -3.14
N VAL A 45 -0.05 0.44 -3.15
CA VAL A 45 -1.41 0.89 -2.83
C VAL A 45 -1.52 1.36 -1.38
N PRO A 46 -1.01 0.63 -0.38
CA PRO A 46 -1.08 1.14 1.00
C PRO A 46 -0.37 2.47 1.19
N LEU A 47 0.77 2.68 0.53
CA LEU A 47 1.49 3.95 0.62
C LEU A 47 0.70 5.09 -0.01
N ALA A 48 0.05 4.84 -1.15
CA ALA A 48 -0.80 5.84 -1.80
C ALA A 48 -2.00 6.19 -0.91
N LEU A 49 -2.59 5.19 -0.27
CA LEU A 49 -3.71 5.42 0.66
C LEU A 49 -3.26 6.24 1.87
N LEU A 50 -2.07 5.96 2.38
CA LEU A 50 -1.53 6.70 3.53
C LEU A 50 -1.33 8.19 3.19
N GLU A 51 -0.94 8.50 1.96
CA GLU A 51 -0.80 9.87 1.49
C GLU A 51 -2.13 10.60 1.29
N ASN A 52 -3.17 9.87 0.86
CA ASN A 52 -4.40 10.46 0.36
C ASN A 52 -5.56 10.41 1.34
N PHE A 53 -5.43 9.69 2.44
CA PHE A 53 -6.47 9.55 3.45
C PHE A 53 -5.91 9.85 4.82
N ASN A 54 -6.75 10.40 5.69
CA ASN A 54 -6.41 10.59 7.09
C ASN A 54 -6.71 9.31 7.88
N GLY A 55 -5.95 9.08 8.95
CA GLY A 55 -6.17 7.95 9.83
C GLY A 55 -5.24 6.79 9.55
N LYS A 56 -5.55 5.65 10.12
CA LYS A 56 -4.71 4.47 10.05
C LYS A 56 -5.15 3.54 8.93
N ILE A 57 -4.19 2.83 8.36
CA ILE A 57 -4.43 1.80 7.36
C ILE A 57 -4.23 0.45 8.04
N LEU A 58 -5.24 -0.40 7.98
CA LEU A 58 -5.15 -1.77 8.48
C LEU A 58 -5.14 -2.73 7.30
N MET A 59 -4.07 -3.49 7.17
CA MET A 59 -3.94 -4.52 6.15
C MET A 59 -4.07 -5.88 6.78
N LEU A 60 -4.87 -6.75 6.16
CA LEU A 60 -5.01 -8.12 6.62
C LEU A 60 -4.23 -9.03 5.67
N GLU A 61 -3.33 -9.80 6.24
CA GLU A 61 -2.50 -10.75 5.50
C GLU A 61 -2.61 -12.11 6.16
N PRO A 62 -3.03 -13.15 5.44
CA PRO A 62 -3.33 -14.44 6.08
C PRO A 62 -2.11 -15.26 6.49
N ARG A 63 -0.90 -14.89 6.04
CA ARG A 63 0.31 -15.66 6.31
C ARG A 63 1.30 -14.87 7.14
N ARG A 64 1.85 -15.52 8.17
CA ARG A 64 2.78 -14.87 9.09
C ARG A 64 4.05 -14.38 8.40
N LEU A 65 4.70 -15.25 7.62
CA LEU A 65 5.92 -14.86 6.95
C LEU A 65 5.69 -13.76 5.93
N ALA A 66 4.58 -13.81 5.21
CA ALA A 66 4.22 -12.78 4.26
C ALA A 66 3.94 -11.44 4.96
N THR A 67 3.31 -11.48 6.13
CA THR A 67 3.06 -10.28 6.93
C THR A 67 4.36 -9.57 7.30
N VAL A 68 5.31 -10.32 7.84
CA VAL A 68 6.61 -9.75 8.24
C VAL A 68 7.37 -9.22 7.03
N ALA A 69 7.46 -10.01 5.98
CA ALA A 69 8.17 -9.63 4.77
C ALA A 69 7.57 -8.37 4.12
N LEU A 70 6.25 -8.27 4.12
CA LEU A 70 5.56 -7.13 3.54
C LEU A 70 5.81 -5.87 4.36
N ALA A 71 5.75 -5.96 5.69
CA ALA A 71 6.04 -4.83 6.55
C ALA A 71 7.48 -4.34 6.38
N GLU A 72 8.42 -5.27 6.29
CA GLU A 72 9.82 -4.92 6.04
C GLU A 72 10.00 -4.25 4.67
N ARG A 73 9.34 -4.78 3.66
CA ARG A 73 9.42 -4.26 2.30
C ARG A 73 8.86 -2.84 2.22
N ILE A 74 7.67 -2.61 2.77
CA ILE A 74 7.04 -1.29 2.73
C ILE A 74 7.87 -0.28 3.53
N SER A 75 8.34 -0.67 4.72
CA SER A 75 9.19 0.20 5.53
C SER A 75 10.47 0.58 4.78
N SER A 76 11.10 -0.39 4.13
CA SER A 76 12.31 -0.15 3.35
C SER A 76 12.06 0.86 2.22
N LEU A 77 10.89 0.80 1.59
CA LEU A 77 10.56 1.71 0.48
C LEU A 77 10.49 3.16 0.93
N ILE A 78 10.18 3.42 2.18
CA ILE A 78 10.12 4.78 2.73
C ILE A 78 11.31 5.09 3.63
N GLY A 79 12.34 4.25 3.60
CA GLY A 79 13.58 4.49 4.32
C GLY A 79 13.47 4.33 5.83
N GLU A 80 12.56 3.49 6.31
CA GLU A 80 12.33 3.28 7.73
C GLU A 80 12.50 1.82 8.11
N LYS A 81 12.48 1.57 9.41
CA LYS A 81 12.43 0.21 9.97
C LYS A 81 10.99 -0.13 10.35
N PRO A 82 10.61 -1.41 10.35
CA PRO A 82 9.30 -1.81 10.85
C PRO A 82 9.11 -1.33 12.31
N GLY A 83 7.89 -0.87 12.60
CA GLY A 83 7.56 -0.33 13.91
C GLY A 83 7.48 1.18 13.96
N GLU A 84 7.92 1.86 12.91
CA GLU A 84 7.78 3.31 12.80
C GLU A 84 6.45 3.64 12.12
N THR A 85 6.45 4.02 10.83
CA THR A 85 5.20 4.29 10.13
C THR A 85 4.43 3.00 9.85
N VAL A 86 5.14 1.94 9.53
CA VAL A 86 4.56 0.64 9.17
C VAL A 86 5.00 -0.40 10.20
N GLY A 87 4.05 -1.11 10.75
CA GLY A 87 4.33 -2.20 11.68
C GLY A 87 3.42 -3.40 11.41
N TYR A 88 3.53 -4.43 12.24
CA TYR A 88 2.69 -5.60 12.12
C TYR A 88 2.44 -6.24 13.49
N THR A 89 1.37 -7.01 13.54
CA THR A 89 1.04 -7.85 14.69
C THR A 89 0.73 -9.25 14.17
N LEU A 90 1.27 -10.26 14.83
CA LEU A 90 1.02 -11.66 14.46
C LEU A 90 -0.02 -12.30 15.36
#